data_7b3f9f23ce3f8c954ca7e8c1012ecb85
#
_entry.id   7b3f9f23ce3f8c954ca7e8c1012ecb85
#
_cell.length_a   1.000
_cell.length_b   1.000
_cell.length_c   1.000
_cell.angle_alpha   90.00
_cell.angle_beta   90.00
_cell.angle_gamma   90.00
#
_symmetry.space_group_name_H-M   'P 1'
#
loop_
_entity.id
_entity.type
_entity.pdbx_description
1 polymer ?
#
loop_
_entity_poly.entity_id
_entity_poly.type
_entity_poly.pdbx_seq_one_letter_code
_entity_poly.pdbx_strand_id
1 'polypeptide(L)'
;MTLSIIIVNYNVKYYLEQCLHSVWKAVEGIDNEIFVVDNASKDDSVAYLKTKFPQQQYPHLHIIANRHNLGFGKANNLAQKKATGEFILFLNPDTILTEHTLHDCIAFARTRPNLGGLGVKMLRDNGEFALESRRSLPTPWTSFCKITGLATLFPKSKLFGKYNMRFRSEDESSQIDIISGAFLFAKHEVLKKTGGFDEQFFMYGEDIDLSYRILKAGYKNYYLPTPILHYKGESTHKNSFRYVHVFYEAMLIFFRKHYRHYSLILSIPIMAAIILSACLSLVSRQLRRFKRFLFPKPSNAEERCYYNGTHLDDFLRLNMPLTEDASKALYFVYDTADLTYDEILSRLSNSDHKHYLGTFFPKEKILITAGDVFH
;
A
#
# COMPACT_ATOMS: atom_id res chain seq x y z
N MET A 1 11.54 19.66 12.66
CA MET A 1 11.18 18.27 12.33
C MET A 1 11.40 18.05 10.84
N THR A 2 12.13 17.00 10.46
CA THR A 2 12.38 16.70 9.03
C THR A 2 11.22 15.91 8.42
N LEU A 3 10.70 14.93 9.13
CA LEU A 3 9.70 14.01 8.58
C LEU A 3 8.55 13.76 9.57
N SER A 4 7.32 13.88 9.08
CA SER A 4 6.12 13.40 9.77
C SER A 4 5.57 12.19 9.03
N ILE A 5 5.41 11.05 9.72
CA ILE A 5 4.87 9.83 9.15
C ILE A 5 3.44 9.64 9.68
N ILE A 6 2.49 9.42 8.79
CA ILE A 6 1.08 9.25 9.12
C ILE A 6 0.62 7.88 8.66
N ILE A 7 0.16 7.05 9.60
CA ILE A 7 -0.31 5.69 9.37
C ILE A 7 -1.75 5.60 9.85
N VAL A 8 -2.68 5.23 8.95
CA VAL A 8 -4.08 5.00 9.31
C VAL A 8 -4.31 3.52 9.51
N ASN A 9 -4.67 3.13 10.73
CA ASN A 9 -4.97 1.75 11.10
C ASN A 9 -6.46 1.45 11.08
N TYR A 10 -6.82 0.25 10.60
CA TYR A 10 -8.16 -0.30 10.73
C TYR A 10 -8.14 -1.83 10.76
N ASN A 11 -8.24 -2.43 11.96
CA ASN A 11 -8.30 -3.88 12.21
C ASN A 11 -7.10 -4.68 11.68
N VAL A 12 -5.87 -4.17 11.81
CA VAL A 12 -4.64 -4.84 11.33
C VAL A 12 -3.47 -4.64 12.31
N LYS A 13 -3.70 -4.86 13.61
CA LYS A 13 -2.76 -4.52 14.69
C LYS A 13 -1.35 -5.13 14.52
N TYR A 14 -1.23 -6.37 14.05
CA TYR A 14 0.07 -7.04 13.89
C TYR A 14 0.84 -6.54 12.67
N TYR A 15 0.15 -6.28 11.54
CA TYR A 15 0.77 -5.64 10.38
C TYR A 15 1.24 -4.22 10.72
N LEU A 16 0.44 -3.48 11.49
CA LEU A 16 0.83 -2.15 11.97
C LEU A 16 2.05 -2.22 12.89
N GLU A 17 2.14 -3.20 13.80
CA GLU A 17 3.33 -3.41 14.63
C GLU A 17 4.56 -3.66 13.76
N GLN A 18 4.47 -4.58 12.80
CA GLN A 18 5.55 -4.84 11.84
C GLN A 18 5.94 -3.59 11.04
N CYS A 19 4.95 -2.84 10.56
CA CYS A 19 5.19 -1.58 9.85
C CYS A 19 5.96 -0.60 10.73
N LEU A 20 5.56 -0.41 12.00
CA LEU A 20 6.24 0.45 12.95
C LEU A 20 7.69 0.00 13.21
N HIS A 21 7.96 -1.30 13.35
CA HIS A 21 9.32 -1.81 13.50
C HIS A 21 10.19 -1.45 12.29
N SER A 22 9.67 -1.61 11.08
CA SER A 22 10.40 -1.22 9.86
C SER A 22 10.58 0.29 9.74
N VAL A 23 9.57 1.08 10.14
CA VAL A 23 9.64 2.55 10.15
C VAL A 23 10.73 3.02 11.11
N TRP A 24 10.82 2.48 12.34
CA TRP A 24 11.87 2.89 13.28
C TRP A 24 13.27 2.62 12.75
N LYS A 25 13.47 1.51 12.04
CA LYS A 25 14.74 1.25 11.37
C LYS A 25 15.01 2.25 10.24
N ALA A 26 13.99 2.58 9.46
CA ALA A 26 14.12 3.50 8.33
C ALA A 26 14.33 4.97 8.75
N VAL A 27 13.94 5.38 9.97
CA VAL A 27 14.11 6.76 10.48
C VAL A 27 15.37 6.94 11.33
N GLU A 28 16.21 5.93 11.50
CA GLU A 28 17.46 6.08 12.27
C GLU A 28 18.27 7.27 11.71
N GLY A 29 18.60 8.25 12.57
CA GLY A 29 19.30 9.48 12.18
C GLY A 29 18.44 10.56 11.51
N ILE A 30 17.13 10.37 11.38
CA ILE A 30 16.18 11.36 10.85
C ILE A 30 15.38 11.95 12.01
N ASP A 31 15.36 13.28 12.13
CA ASP A 31 14.46 13.98 13.05
C ASP A 31 13.01 13.81 12.61
N ASN A 32 12.20 13.06 13.39
CA ASN A 32 10.90 12.54 12.95
C ASN A 32 9.82 12.54 14.02
N GLU A 33 8.57 12.46 13.58
CA GLU A 33 7.38 12.16 14.39
C GLU A 33 6.48 11.17 13.64
N ILE A 34 5.81 10.29 14.37
CA ILE A 34 4.96 9.24 13.80
C ILE A 34 3.55 9.40 14.39
N PHE A 35 2.56 9.55 13.53
CA PHE A 35 1.15 9.56 13.90
C PHE A 35 0.49 8.26 13.46
N VAL A 36 -0.04 7.51 14.42
CA VAL A 36 -0.93 6.39 14.15
C VAL A 36 -2.36 6.84 14.41
N VAL A 37 -3.17 6.86 13.35
CA VAL A 37 -4.60 7.18 13.44
C VAL A 37 -5.39 5.88 13.40
N ASP A 38 -5.86 5.43 14.55
CA ASP A 38 -6.76 4.28 14.62
C ASP A 38 -8.18 4.71 14.20
N ASN A 39 -8.68 4.12 13.15
CA ASN A 39 -9.95 4.52 12.53
C ASN A 39 -11.13 3.71 13.05
N ALA A 40 -11.24 3.58 14.38
CA ALA A 40 -12.24 2.80 15.12
C ALA A 40 -12.11 1.29 14.90
N SER A 41 -10.90 0.76 15.08
CA SER A 41 -10.63 -0.69 15.03
C SER A 41 -11.38 -1.45 16.12
N LYS A 42 -11.69 -2.73 15.84
CA LYS A 42 -12.37 -3.66 16.74
C LYS A 42 -11.48 -4.81 17.22
N ASP A 43 -10.21 -4.79 16.84
CA ASP A 43 -9.19 -5.82 17.12
C ASP A 43 -8.25 -5.43 18.28
N ASP A 44 -8.71 -4.55 19.19
CA ASP A 44 -7.96 -4.02 20.32
C ASP A 44 -6.67 -3.28 19.95
N SER A 45 -6.50 -2.86 18.68
CA SER A 45 -5.30 -2.16 18.18
C SER A 45 -4.81 -1.06 19.11
N VAL A 46 -5.71 -0.19 19.60
CA VAL A 46 -5.32 0.97 20.43
C VAL A 46 -4.75 0.53 21.78
N ALA A 47 -5.39 -0.43 22.45
CA ALA A 47 -4.92 -0.96 23.74
C ALA A 47 -3.59 -1.70 23.56
N TYR A 48 -3.50 -2.51 22.52
CA TYR A 48 -2.29 -3.24 22.15
C TYR A 48 -1.10 -2.31 21.91
N LEU A 49 -1.26 -1.28 21.06
CA LEU A 49 -0.20 -0.32 20.76
C LEU A 49 0.27 0.44 21.99
N LYS A 50 -0.65 0.89 22.86
CA LYS A 50 -0.27 1.61 24.11
C LYS A 50 0.53 0.74 25.07
N THR A 51 0.23 -0.56 25.11
CA THR A 51 0.97 -1.52 25.94
C THR A 51 2.33 -1.85 25.36
N LYS A 52 2.38 -2.10 24.04
CA LYS A 52 3.59 -2.49 23.33
C LYS A 52 4.58 -1.33 23.17
N PHE A 53 4.06 -0.12 22.94
CA PHE A 53 4.82 1.11 22.66
C PHE A 53 4.44 2.23 23.64
N PRO A 54 4.84 2.11 24.91
CA PRO A 54 4.53 3.11 25.93
C PRO A 54 5.17 4.45 25.58
N GLN A 55 4.43 5.55 25.78
CA GLN A 55 4.82 6.91 25.42
C GLN A 55 6.19 7.34 25.97
N GLN A 56 6.58 6.83 27.16
CA GLN A 56 7.88 7.14 27.78
C GLN A 56 9.07 6.60 26.97
N GLN A 57 8.88 5.47 26.29
CA GLN A 57 9.92 4.83 25.46
C GLN A 57 9.86 5.30 24.01
N TYR A 58 8.67 5.72 23.56
CA TYR A 58 8.40 6.14 22.17
C TYR A 58 7.79 7.55 22.13
N PRO A 59 8.54 8.60 22.55
CA PRO A 59 8.00 9.96 22.71
C PRO A 59 7.53 10.58 21.38
N HIS A 60 8.07 10.14 20.26
CA HIS A 60 7.71 10.63 18.92
C HIS A 60 6.52 9.88 18.28
N LEU A 61 5.97 8.85 18.96
CA LEU A 61 4.80 8.13 18.51
C LEU A 61 3.52 8.74 19.11
N HIS A 62 2.64 9.22 18.24
CA HIS A 62 1.37 9.84 18.60
C HIS A 62 0.20 8.97 18.16
N ILE A 63 -0.58 8.43 19.10
CA ILE A 63 -1.74 7.59 18.80
C ILE A 63 -3.01 8.45 18.88
N ILE A 64 -3.76 8.52 17.78
CA ILE A 64 -5.05 9.21 17.66
C ILE A 64 -6.13 8.15 17.44
N ALA A 65 -7.04 8.01 18.40
CA ALA A 65 -8.14 7.03 18.30
C ALA A 65 -9.44 7.73 17.90
N ASN A 66 -9.98 7.38 16.75
CA ASN A 66 -11.28 7.87 16.27
C ASN A 66 -12.43 7.08 16.90
N ARG A 67 -13.57 7.73 17.15
CA ARG A 67 -14.78 7.07 17.67
C ARG A 67 -15.54 6.27 16.60
N HIS A 68 -15.35 6.58 15.34
CA HIS A 68 -15.95 5.89 14.20
C HIS A 68 -15.03 5.97 12.98
N ASN A 69 -15.20 5.07 12.01
CA ASN A 69 -14.39 5.05 10.80
C ASN A 69 -14.73 6.24 9.89
N LEU A 70 -13.78 7.17 9.78
CA LEU A 70 -13.92 8.41 9.01
C LEU A 70 -13.59 8.25 7.51
N GLY A 71 -13.10 7.08 7.10
CA GLY A 71 -12.47 6.87 5.79
C GLY A 71 -10.99 7.26 5.78
N PHE A 72 -10.30 6.90 4.70
CA PHE A 72 -8.84 7.02 4.62
C PHE A 72 -8.37 8.49 4.57
N GLY A 73 -8.92 9.27 3.64
CA GLY A 73 -8.47 10.66 3.42
C GLY A 73 -8.68 11.54 4.64
N LYS A 74 -9.86 11.46 5.27
CA LYS A 74 -10.19 12.27 6.45
C LYS A 74 -9.37 11.89 7.67
N ALA A 75 -9.10 10.59 7.87
CA ALA A 75 -8.25 10.13 8.96
C ALA A 75 -6.80 10.64 8.80
N ASN A 76 -6.24 10.57 7.58
CA ASN A 76 -4.93 11.13 7.27
C ASN A 76 -4.87 12.65 7.51
N ASN A 77 -5.89 13.40 7.07
CA ASN A 77 -5.95 14.86 7.24
C ASN A 77 -5.95 15.28 8.71
N LEU A 78 -6.54 14.47 9.63
CA LEU A 78 -6.51 14.76 11.07
C LEU A 78 -5.08 14.80 11.61
N ALA A 79 -4.24 13.86 11.22
CA ALA A 79 -2.84 13.84 11.61
C ALA A 79 -2.03 14.89 10.85
N GLN A 80 -2.28 15.08 9.54
CA GLN A 80 -1.60 16.10 8.73
C GLN A 80 -1.71 17.50 9.32
N LYS A 81 -2.86 17.85 9.93
CA LYS A 81 -3.05 19.15 10.59
C LYS A 81 -2.16 19.35 11.82
N LYS A 82 -1.65 18.27 12.41
CA LYS A 82 -0.76 18.28 13.58
C LYS A 82 0.71 18.11 13.18
N ALA A 83 0.97 17.62 12.00
CA ALA A 83 2.30 17.35 11.46
C ALA A 83 3.13 18.63 11.33
N THR A 84 4.41 18.55 11.71
CA THR A 84 5.35 19.69 11.72
C THR A 84 6.54 19.49 10.79
N GLY A 85 6.69 18.27 10.23
CA GLY A 85 7.82 17.92 9.36
C GLY A 85 7.89 18.73 8.07
N GLU A 86 9.09 18.92 7.55
CA GLU A 86 9.36 19.44 6.20
C GLU A 86 8.69 18.57 5.13
N PHE A 87 8.77 17.25 5.35
CA PHE A 87 8.13 16.24 4.52
C PHE A 87 7.04 15.51 5.31
N ILE A 88 6.03 15.05 4.59
CA ILE A 88 4.98 14.18 5.13
C ILE A 88 4.97 12.89 4.32
N LEU A 89 4.96 11.76 5.01
CA LEU A 89 4.73 10.44 4.46
C LEU A 89 3.36 9.94 4.91
N PHE A 90 2.45 9.68 3.97
CA PHE A 90 1.28 8.85 4.21
C PHE A 90 1.65 7.41 3.90
N LEU A 91 1.47 6.51 4.87
CA LEU A 91 1.93 5.13 4.81
C LEU A 91 0.81 4.17 5.23
N ASN A 92 0.62 3.12 4.46
CA ASN A 92 -0.31 2.06 4.86
C ASN A 92 0.27 1.20 5.99
N PRO A 93 -0.58 0.68 6.91
CA PRO A 93 -0.14 -0.12 8.06
C PRO A 93 0.34 -1.53 7.66
N ASP A 94 0.06 -1.98 6.43
CA ASP A 94 0.45 -3.27 5.88
C ASP A 94 1.67 -3.16 4.92
N THR A 95 2.64 -2.30 5.28
CA THR A 95 3.90 -2.10 4.54
C THR A 95 5.11 -2.44 5.39
N ILE A 96 6.21 -2.80 4.72
CA ILE A 96 7.54 -2.94 5.31
C ILE A 96 8.50 -2.03 4.53
N LEU A 97 9.19 -1.15 5.22
CA LEU A 97 10.23 -0.29 4.67
C LEU A 97 11.60 -0.96 4.86
N THR A 98 12.55 -0.68 3.95
CA THR A 98 13.96 -0.97 4.19
C THR A 98 14.61 0.14 5.02
N GLU A 99 15.76 -0.13 5.60
CA GLU A 99 16.54 0.81 6.40
C GLU A 99 16.91 2.09 5.62
N HIS A 100 17.01 2.00 4.28
CA HIS A 100 17.42 3.11 3.40
C HIS A 100 16.26 3.87 2.78
N THR A 101 15.05 3.33 2.80
CA THR A 101 13.89 3.88 2.07
C THR A 101 13.68 5.38 2.31
N LEU A 102 13.67 5.82 3.56
CA LEU A 102 13.37 7.22 3.89
C LEU A 102 14.55 8.16 3.65
N HIS A 103 15.78 7.69 3.83
CA HIS A 103 16.98 8.43 3.49
C HIS A 103 17.04 8.73 1.99
N ASP A 104 16.77 7.73 1.15
CA ASP A 104 16.71 7.86 -0.30
C ASP A 104 15.63 8.84 -0.73
N CYS A 105 14.44 8.76 -0.13
CA CYS A 105 13.33 9.67 -0.43
C CYS A 105 13.68 11.13 -0.11
N ILE A 106 14.25 11.40 1.06
CA ILE A 106 14.65 12.75 1.49
C ILE A 106 15.76 13.28 0.59
N ALA A 107 16.81 12.48 0.34
CA ALA A 107 17.92 12.86 -0.54
C ALA A 107 17.41 13.19 -1.94
N PHE A 108 16.56 12.34 -2.52
CA PHE A 108 15.96 12.56 -3.83
C PHE A 108 15.09 13.83 -3.87
N ALA A 109 14.28 14.05 -2.83
CA ALA A 109 13.38 15.22 -2.78
C ALA A 109 14.14 16.55 -2.67
N ARG A 110 15.25 16.58 -1.92
CA ARG A 110 16.09 17.77 -1.76
C ARG A 110 16.77 18.20 -3.05
N THR A 111 17.05 17.27 -3.95
CA THR A 111 17.65 17.60 -5.28
C THR A 111 16.62 18.09 -6.30
N ARG A 112 15.32 18.14 -5.96
CA ARG A 112 14.23 18.48 -6.90
C ARG A 112 13.28 19.55 -6.35
N PRO A 113 13.56 20.85 -6.64
CA PRO A 113 12.73 21.97 -6.13
C PRO A 113 11.25 21.81 -6.49
N ASN A 114 10.95 21.32 -7.71
CA ASN A 114 9.59 21.16 -8.22
C ASN A 114 8.93 19.82 -7.83
N LEU A 115 9.54 19.03 -6.92
CA LEU A 115 8.91 17.81 -6.44
C LEU A 115 7.65 18.14 -5.64
N GLY A 116 6.53 17.60 -6.08
CA GLY A 116 5.26 17.66 -5.36
C GLY A 116 5.05 16.44 -4.50
N GLY A 117 5.24 15.26 -5.08
CA GLY A 117 5.14 14.01 -4.37
C GLY A 117 6.03 12.92 -4.97
N LEU A 118 6.27 11.87 -4.17
CA LEU A 118 7.16 10.76 -4.49
C LEU A 118 6.51 9.45 -4.05
N GLY A 119 6.47 8.48 -4.97
CA GLY A 119 6.16 7.07 -4.71
C GLY A 119 7.39 6.22 -4.88
N VAL A 120 7.36 4.98 -4.38
CA VAL A 120 8.49 4.06 -4.35
C VAL A 120 8.18 2.74 -5.03
N LYS A 121 9.20 1.88 -5.23
CA LYS A 121 9.06 0.53 -5.75
C LYS A 121 8.35 -0.34 -4.71
N MET A 122 7.09 -0.67 -4.95
CA MET A 122 6.36 -1.59 -4.09
C MET A 122 6.50 -3.01 -4.61
N LEU A 123 6.84 -3.93 -3.72
CA LEU A 123 6.84 -5.37 -3.95
C LEU A 123 5.58 -5.97 -3.32
N ARG A 124 5.05 -7.02 -3.93
CA ARG A 124 4.04 -7.89 -3.34
C ARG A 124 4.69 -8.87 -2.37
N ASP A 125 3.87 -9.58 -1.64
CA ASP A 125 4.24 -10.67 -0.73
C ASP A 125 5.00 -11.84 -1.40
N ASN A 126 4.92 -11.96 -2.72
CA ASN A 126 5.70 -12.93 -3.52
C ASN A 126 6.91 -12.32 -4.24
N GLY A 127 7.28 -11.08 -3.94
CA GLY A 127 8.41 -10.38 -4.55
C GLY A 127 8.14 -9.74 -5.92
N GLU A 128 6.97 -9.97 -6.52
CA GLU A 128 6.62 -9.33 -7.79
C GLU A 128 6.46 -7.81 -7.64
N PHE A 129 6.87 -7.08 -8.67
CA PHE A 129 6.63 -5.65 -8.76
C PHE A 129 5.13 -5.32 -8.75
N ALA A 130 4.71 -4.48 -7.83
CA ALA A 130 3.34 -4.00 -7.75
C ALA A 130 3.10 -2.88 -8.79
N LEU A 131 2.23 -3.15 -9.78
CA LEU A 131 1.96 -2.21 -10.89
C LEU A 131 1.44 -0.85 -10.44
N GLU A 132 0.84 -0.76 -9.26
CA GLU A 132 0.38 0.48 -8.64
C GLU A 132 1.49 1.41 -8.16
N SER A 133 2.74 0.97 -8.11
CA SER A 133 3.91 1.80 -7.81
C SER A 133 4.04 2.97 -8.80
N ARG A 134 3.59 2.78 -10.02
CA ARG A 134 3.64 3.79 -11.09
C ARG A 134 2.36 3.80 -11.89
N ARG A 135 1.70 4.94 -11.92
CA ARG A 135 0.45 5.09 -12.66
C ARG A 135 0.43 6.42 -13.43
N SER A 136 -0.17 6.42 -14.60
CA SER A 136 -0.57 7.65 -15.28
C SER A 136 -1.99 8.07 -14.88
N LEU A 137 -2.37 9.29 -15.23
CA LEU A 137 -3.73 9.79 -15.04
C LEU A 137 -4.77 8.86 -15.69
N PRO A 138 -5.88 8.56 -15.00
CA PRO A 138 -7.01 7.82 -15.57
C PRO A 138 -7.80 8.74 -16.52
N THR A 139 -7.20 9.10 -17.66
CA THR A 139 -7.92 9.78 -18.73
C THR A 139 -8.97 8.87 -19.35
N PRO A 140 -9.96 9.41 -20.09
CA PRO A 140 -10.92 8.57 -20.81
C PRO A 140 -10.26 7.46 -21.64
N TRP A 141 -9.17 7.78 -22.34
CA TRP A 141 -8.43 6.81 -23.18
C TRP A 141 -7.72 5.74 -22.34
N THR A 142 -6.96 6.13 -21.32
CA THR A 142 -6.24 5.17 -20.47
C THR A 142 -7.21 4.28 -19.70
N SER A 143 -8.34 4.80 -19.26
CA SER A 143 -9.41 4.03 -18.60
C SER A 143 -10.08 3.06 -19.57
N PHE A 144 -10.38 3.48 -20.79
CA PHE A 144 -10.90 2.63 -21.86
C PHE A 144 -9.95 1.45 -22.15
N CYS A 145 -8.66 1.73 -22.37
CA CYS A 145 -7.66 0.68 -22.62
C CYS A 145 -7.56 -0.33 -21.47
N LYS A 146 -7.69 0.14 -20.22
CA LYS A 146 -7.68 -0.73 -19.03
C LYS A 146 -8.93 -1.61 -18.94
N ILE A 147 -10.11 -1.03 -19.13
CA ILE A 147 -11.40 -1.73 -19.02
C ILE A 147 -11.56 -2.76 -20.13
N THR A 148 -11.15 -2.44 -21.37
CA THR A 148 -11.24 -3.34 -22.53
C THR A 148 -10.15 -4.41 -22.57
N GLY A 149 -9.15 -4.35 -21.67
CA GLY A 149 -8.03 -5.29 -21.67
C GLY A 149 -6.90 -4.97 -22.66
N LEU A 150 -7.01 -3.91 -23.48
CA LEU A 150 -5.96 -3.49 -24.42
C LEU A 150 -4.65 -3.18 -23.69
N ALA A 151 -4.72 -2.61 -22.48
CA ALA A 151 -3.53 -2.38 -21.64
C ALA A 151 -2.84 -3.68 -21.20
N THR A 152 -3.57 -4.79 -21.13
CA THR A 152 -3.04 -6.12 -20.78
C THR A 152 -2.45 -6.82 -22.00
N LEU A 153 -3.11 -6.69 -23.16
CA LEU A 153 -2.63 -7.25 -24.41
C LEU A 153 -1.36 -6.56 -24.93
N PHE A 154 -1.27 -5.25 -24.76
CA PHE A 154 -0.14 -4.45 -25.23
C PHE A 154 0.54 -3.67 -24.07
N PRO A 155 1.10 -4.37 -23.06
CA PRO A 155 1.57 -3.76 -21.82
C PRO A 155 2.75 -2.81 -22.01
N LYS A 156 3.61 -3.06 -23.00
CA LYS A 156 4.79 -2.23 -23.34
C LYS A 156 4.47 -1.07 -24.29
N SER A 157 3.23 -0.97 -24.79
CA SER A 157 2.82 0.13 -25.66
C SER A 157 2.65 1.43 -24.88
N LYS A 158 3.29 2.51 -25.35
CA LYS A 158 3.07 3.87 -24.78
C LYS A 158 1.64 4.37 -24.99
N LEU A 159 0.89 3.82 -25.96
CA LEU A 159 -0.48 4.21 -26.27
C LEU A 159 -1.50 3.41 -25.44
N PHE A 160 -1.38 2.09 -25.40
CA PHE A 160 -2.36 1.19 -24.75
C PHE A 160 -1.96 0.85 -23.31
N GLY A 161 -0.67 0.62 -23.03
CA GLY A 161 -0.12 0.26 -21.73
C GLY A 161 0.21 1.47 -20.84
N LYS A 162 -0.22 2.68 -21.22
CA LYS A 162 0.15 3.92 -20.56
C LYS A 162 -0.25 3.97 -19.08
N TYR A 163 -1.38 3.39 -18.71
CA TYR A 163 -1.89 3.47 -17.34
C TYR A 163 -0.89 2.97 -16.28
N ASN A 164 -0.34 1.77 -16.47
CA ASN A 164 0.62 1.17 -15.53
C ASN A 164 2.08 1.43 -15.92
N MET A 165 2.34 2.18 -16.98
CA MET A 165 3.67 2.60 -17.46
C MET A 165 4.69 1.44 -17.58
N ARG A 166 4.24 0.24 -17.97
CA ARG A 166 5.08 -0.97 -18.10
C ARG A 166 6.14 -0.92 -19.21
N PHE A 167 6.13 0.15 -20.00
CA PHE A 167 7.17 0.45 -20.99
C PHE A 167 8.42 1.11 -20.39
N ARG A 168 8.41 1.47 -19.09
CA ARG A 168 9.55 2.00 -18.36
C ARG A 168 10.20 0.93 -17.50
N SER A 169 11.51 1.00 -17.29
CA SER A 169 12.21 0.16 -16.31
C SER A 169 11.68 0.41 -14.90
N GLU A 170 11.53 -0.61 -14.08
CA GLU A 170 11.14 -0.49 -12.68
C GLU A 170 12.30 -0.11 -11.77
N ASP A 171 13.52 -0.19 -12.28
CA ASP A 171 14.76 0.11 -11.54
C ASP A 171 15.31 1.50 -11.85
N GLU A 172 14.53 2.34 -12.56
CA GLU A 172 14.89 3.71 -12.88
C GLU A 172 13.89 4.72 -12.30
N SER A 173 14.42 5.79 -11.69
CA SER A 173 13.59 6.89 -11.24
C SER A 173 12.92 7.58 -12.43
N SER A 174 11.65 7.94 -12.29
CA SER A 174 10.90 8.54 -13.39
C SER A 174 9.82 9.49 -12.90
N GLN A 175 9.46 10.44 -13.74
CA GLN A 175 8.25 11.24 -13.52
C GLN A 175 7.03 10.36 -13.78
N ILE A 176 6.06 10.41 -12.88
CA ILE A 176 4.77 9.71 -12.96
C ILE A 176 3.63 10.70 -12.73
N ASP A 177 2.40 10.30 -13.03
CA ASP A 177 1.26 11.19 -12.76
C ASP A 177 0.67 10.92 -11.37
N ILE A 178 0.47 9.65 -11.02
CA ILE A 178 -0.25 9.23 -9.81
C ILE A 178 0.66 8.42 -8.90
N ILE A 179 0.73 8.85 -7.64
CA ILE A 179 1.42 8.15 -6.56
C ILE A 179 0.40 7.25 -5.85
N SER A 180 0.83 6.10 -5.36
CA SER A 180 -0.01 5.21 -4.57
C SER A 180 -0.20 5.75 -3.15
N GLY A 181 -1.45 5.72 -2.65
CA GLY A 181 -1.74 6.06 -1.26
C GLY A 181 -1.12 5.10 -0.23
N ALA A 182 -0.61 3.93 -0.67
CA ALA A 182 0.11 3.02 0.22
C ALA A 182 1.46 3.57 0.69
N PHE A 183 2.12 4.39 -0.14
CA PHE A 183 3.31 5.15 0.18
C PHE A 183 3.28 6.45 -0.63
N LEU A 184 2.87 7.54 0.00
CA LEU A 184 2.85 8.87 -0.62
C LEU A 184 3.68 9.83 0.23
N PHE A 185 4.88 10.10 -0.26
CA PHE A 185 5.80 11.07 0.35
C PHE A 185 5.68 12.40 -0.37
N ALA A 186 5.55 13.52 0.35
CA ALA A 186 5.36 14.83 -0.25
C ALA A 186 5.96 15.95 0.61
N LYS A 187 6.28 17.08 -0.01
CA LYS A 187 6.63 18.29 0.75
C LYS A 187 5.40 18.82 1.48
N HIS A 188 5.55 19.18 2.73
CA HIS A 188 4.44 19.71 3.55
C HIS A 188 3.86 20.99 2.95
N GLU A 189 4.70 21.89 2.42
CA GLU A 189 4.25 23.10 1.74
C GLU A 189 3.33 22.82 0.54
N VAL A 190 3.62 21.75 -0.22
CA VAL A 190 2.80 21.33 -1.36
C VAL A 190 1.44 20.82 -0.88
N LEU A 191 1.41 20.03 0.18
CA LEU A 191 0.16 19.55 0.79
C LEU A 191 -0.67 20.69 1.37
N LYS A 192 -0.05 21.70 1.99
CA LYS A 192 -0.75 22.91 2.45
C LYS A 192 -1.38 23.65 1.26
N LYS A 193 -0.66 23.80 0.16
CA LYS A 193 -1.15 24.50 -1.04
C LYS A 193 -2.26 23.73 -1.76
N THR A 194 -2.20 22.40 -1.76
CA THR A 194 -3.18 21.53 -2.44
C THR A 194 -4.34 21.08 -1.54
N GLY A 195 -4.26 21.31 -0.22
CA GLY A 195 -5.34 21.05 0.74
C GLY A 195 -5.41 19.62 1.28
N GLY A 196 -4.35 18.79 1.13
CA GLY A 196 -4.36 17.40 1.61
C GLY A 196 -5.31 16.49 0.80
N PHE A 197 -5.80 15.42 1.41
CA PHE A 197 -6.79 14.53 0.77
C PHE A 197 -8.17 15.17 0.70
N ASP A 198 -8.91 14.91 -0.39
CA ASP A 198 -10.31 15.31 -0.49
C ASP A 198 -11.20 14.34 0.31
N GLU A 199 -11.90 14.87 1.29
CA GLU A 199 -12.72 14.11 2.23
C GLU A 199 -14.04 13.57 1.62
N GLN A 200 -14.36 13.92 0.37
CA GLN A 200 -15.48 13.31 -0.36
C GLN A 200 -15.20 11.85 -0.71
N PHE A 201 -13.91 11.46 -0.83
CA PHE A 201 -13.51 10.07 -1.01
C PHE A 201 -13.45 9.37 0.34
N PHE A 202 -14.33 8.40 0.55
CA PHE A 202 -14.27 7.57 1.76
C PHE A 202 -13.02 6.68 1.74
N MET A 203 -12.77 6.02 0.60
CA MET A 203 -11.61 5.16 0.35
C MET A 203 -11.48 4.96 -1.17
N TYR A 204 -10.24 4.86 -1.66
CA TYR A 204 -9.88 4.80 -3.09
C TYR A 204 -10.12 6.09 -3.85
N GLY A 205 -9.19 6.42 -4.74
CA GLY A 205 -9.27 7.60 -5.60
C GLY A 205 -8.80 8.90 -4.95
N GLU A 206 -8.71 8.98 -3.63
CA GLU A 206 -8.16 10.12 -2.89
C GLU A 206 -6.68 10.38 -3.25
N ASP A 207 -5.91 9.31 -3.47
CA ASP A 207 -4.52 9.35 -3.92
C ASP A 207 -4.39 9.86 -5.37
N ILE A 208 -5.31 9.44 -6.23
CA ILE A 208 -5.41 9.90 -7.62
C ILE A 208 -5.77 11.39 -7.64
N ASP A 209 -6.75 11.79 -6.84
CA ASP A 209 -7.20 13.17 -6.73
C ASP A 209 -6.09 14.10 -6.22
N LEU A 210 -5.43 13.72 -5.12
CA LEU A 210 -4.34 14.50 -4.55
C LEU A 210 -3.17 14.62 -5.53
N SER A 211 -2.74 13.51 -6.13
CA SER A 211 -1.68 13.50 -7.15
C SER A 211 -2.00 14.42 -8.33
N TYR A 212 -3.25 14.42 -8.79
CA TYR A 212 -3.70 15.28 -9.88
C TYR A 212 -3.73 16.76 -9.49
N ARG A 213 -4.16 17.10 -8.26
CA ARG A 213 -4.13 18.49 -7.76
C ARG A 213 -2.71 18.99 -7.59
N ILE A 214 -1.77 18.16 -7.18
CA ILE A 214 -0.33 18.45 -7.13
C ILE A 214 0.17 18.82 -8.52
N LEU A 215 -0.14 18.03 -9.55
CA LEU A 215 0.23 18.33 -10.95
C LEU A 215 -0.40 19.64 -11.44
N LYS A 216 -1.69 19.87 -11.15
CA LYS A 216 -2.37 21.13 -11.51
C LYS A 216 -1.78 22.37 -10.83
N ALA A 217 -1.20 22.21 -9.65
CA ALA A 217 -0.51 23.28 -8.94
C ALA A 217 0.89 23.58 -9.50
N GLY A 218 1.32 22.88 -10.58
CA GLY A 218 2.60 23.10 -11.27
C GLY A 218 3.76 22.26 -10.74
N TYR A 219 3.52 21.36 -9.79
CA TYR A 219 4.52 20.44 -9.25
C TYR A 219 4.61 19.16 -10.10
N LYS A 220 5.63 18.35 -9.82
CA LYS A 220 5.86 17.06 -10.49
C LYS A 220 5.84 15.93 -9.48
N ASN A 221 5.21 14.81 -9.85
CA ASN A 221 5.24 13.57 -9.10
C ASN A 221 6.31 12.64 -9.67
N TYR A 222 6.99 11.92 -8.78
CA TYR A 222 8.09 11.03 -9.14
C TYR A 222 7.90 9.63 -8.56
N TYR A 223 8.55 8.69 -9.21
CA TYR A 223 8.79 7.33 -8.75
C TYR A 223 10.28 7.16 -8.48
N LEU A 224 10.62 6.56 -7.35
CA LEU A 224 11.97 6.18 -6.93
C LEU A 224 12.04 4.66 -6.81
N PRO A 225 13.08 3.98 -7.37
CA PRO A 225 13.18 2.52 -7.34
C PRO A 225 13.68 1.95 -6.01
N THR A 226 13.54 2.66 -4.88
CA THR A 226 13.81 2.12 -3.55
C THR A 226 12.68 1.19 -3.14
N PRO A 227 12.98 -0.06 -2.71
CA PRO A 227 11.95 -1.06 -2.48
C PRO A 227 11.26 -0.91 -1.13
N ILE A 228 9.97 -1.24 -1.11
CA ILE A 228 9.18 -1.54 0.08
C ILE A 228 8.31 -2.76 -0.20
N LEU A 229 7.89 -3.48 0.84
CA LEU A 229 6.82 -4.45 0.71
C LEU A 229 5.46 -3.79 0.96
N HIS A 230 4.42 -4.26 0.27
CA HIS A 230 3.03 -3.92 0.55
C HIS A 230 2.16 -5.17 0.42
N TYR A 231 1.70 -5.72 1.53
CA TYR A 231 0.85 -6.93 1.55
C TYR A 231 -0.46 -6.75 0.79
N LYS A 232 -1.02 -5.55 0.80
CA LYS A 232 -2.17 -5.12 0.00
C LYS A 232 -3.47 -5.84 0.30
N GLY A 233 -4.21 -5.30 1.19
CA GLY A 233 -5.61 -5.67 1.38
C GLY A 233 -5.93 -6.29 2.71
N GLU A 234 -5.01 -6.24 3.65
CA GLU A 234 -5.19 -6.77 4.99
C GLU A 234 -6.31 -6.01 5.74
N SER A 235 -6.39 -4.70 5.59
CA SER A 235 -7.48 -3.89 6.16
C SER A 235 -8.80 -3.95 5.40
N THR A 236 -8.83 -4.58 4.20
CA THR A 236 -10.02 -4.54 3.34
C THR A 236 -10.25 -5.84 2.60
N HIS A 237 -11.31 -6.56 2.94
CA HIS A 237 -11.73 -7.73 2.16
C HIS A 237 -12.21 -7.32 0.77
N LYS A 238 -11.36 -7.43 -0.25
CA LYS A 238 -11.62 -7.10 -1.67
C LYS A 238 -12.82 -7.84 -2.28
N ASN A 239 -13.34 -8.85 -1.60
CA ASN A 239 -14.45 -9.67 -2.05
C ASN A 239 -15.83 -9.19 -1.55
N SER A 240 -15.93 -8.03 -0.89
CA SER A 240 -17.21 -7.50 -0.42
C SER A 240 -17.95 -6.70 -1.48
N PHE A 241 -19.29 -6.71 -1.45
CA PHE A 241 -20.13 -5.81 -2.25
C PHE A 241 -19.78 -4.34 -1.99
N ARG A 242 -19.48 -4.02 -0.72
CA ARG A 242 -19.08 -2.69 -0.27
C ARG A 242 -17.80 -2.20 -0.98
N TYR A 243 -16.82 -3.09 -1.20
CA TYR A 243 -15.60 -2.75 -1.94
C TYR A 243 -15.91 -2.26 -3.36
N VAL A 244 -16.76 -3.00 -4.09
CA VAL A 244 -17.14 -2.63 -5.47
C VAL A 244 -17.84 -1.28 -5.48
N HIS A 245 -18.80 -1.10 -4.58
CA HIS A 245 -19.56 0.15 -4.48
C HIS A 245 -18.64 1.35 -4.23
N VAL A 246 -17.83 1.30 -3.18
CA VAL A 246 -16.92 2.39 -2.80
C VAL A 246 -15.89 2.69 -3.90
N PHE A 247 -15.34 1.65 -4.55
CA PHE A 247 -14.38 1.81 -5.64
C PHE A 247 -14.97 2.53 -6.86
N TYR A 248 -16.18 2.12 -7.31
CA TYR A 248 -16.81 2.74 -8.48
C TYR A 248 -17.40 4.11 -8.14
N GLU A 249 -17.88 4.32 -6.92
CA GLU A 249 -18.27 5.63 -6.42
C GLU A 249 -17.10 6.62 -6.46
N ALA A 250 -15.92 6.21 -6.00
CA ALA A 250 -14.71 7.02 -6.08
C ALA A 250 -14.35 7.39 -7.53
N MET A 251 -14.47 6.46 -8.47
CA MET A 251 -14.28 6.75 -9.90
C MET A 251 -15.26 7.81 -10.41
N LEU A 252 -16.54 7.73 -10.01
CA LEU A 252 -17.55 8.71 -10.40
C LEU A 252 -17.29 10.09 -9.79
N ILE A 253 -16.88 10.15 -8.51
CA ILE A 253 -16.49 11.40 -7.84
C ILE A 253 -15.33 12.06 -8.59
N PHE A 254 -14.25 11.29 -8.86
CA PHE A 254 -13.08 11.78 -9.58
C PHE A 254 -13.46 12.32 -10.97
N PHE A 255 -14.24 11.57 -11.72
CA PHE A 255 -14.69 11.96 -13.06
C PHE A 255 -15.53 13.24 -13.02
N ARG A 256 -16.53 13.33 -12.14
CA ARG A 256 -17.39 14.53 -11.99
C ARG A 256 -16.59 15.75 -11.58
N LYS A 257 -15.57 15.58 -10.71
CA LYS A 257 -14.74 16.67 -10.20
C LYS A 257 -13.79 17.22 -11.27
N HIS A 258 -13.13 16.34 -12.02
CA HIS A 258 -12.00 16.73 -12.87
C HIS A 258 -12.32 16.75 -14.37
N TYR A 259 -13.36 16.05 -14.82
CA TYR A 259 -13.72 15.89 -16.23
C TYR A 259 -15.11 16.42 -16.59
N ARG A 260 -15.70 17.24 -15.73
CA ARG A 260 -17.05 17.83 -15.95
C ARG A 260 -17.15 18.67 -17.23
N HIS A 261 -16.02 19.20 -17.72
CA HIS A 261 -15.97 20.03 -18.93
C HIS A 261 -15.99 19.25 -20.25
N TYR A 262 -15.83 17.93 -20.18
CA TYR A 262 -16.01 17.11 -21.38
C TYR A 262 -17.49 17.14 -21.79
N SER A 263 -17.71 17.27 -23.13
CA SER A 263 -19.06 17.30 -23.71
C SER A 263 -19.89 16.11 -23.21
N LEU A 264 -21.21 16.26 -23.15
CA LEU A 264 -22.14 15.18 -22.78
C LEU A 264 -21.88 13.91 -23.61
N ILE A 265 -21.47 14.08 -24.88
CA ILE A 265 -21.12 13.00 -25.81
C ILE A 265 -19.99 12.09 -25.27
N LEU A 266 -19.02 12.63 -24.56
CA LEU A 266 -17.93 11.85 -23.94
C LEU A 266 -18.24 11.41 -22.51
N SER A 267 -18.97 12.23 -21.77
CA SER A 267 -19.29 11.95 -20.36
C SER A 267 -20.25 10.78 -20.19
N ILE A 268 -21.29 10.67 -21.02
CA ILE A 268 -22.30 9.61 -20.96
C ILE A 268 -21.68 8.22 -21.21
N PRO A 269 -20.91 7.99 -22.31
CA PRO A 269 -20.27 6.68 -22.53
C PRO A 269 -19.33 6.26 -21.40
N ILE A 270 -18.57 7.20 -20.82
CA ILE A 270 -17.63 6.89 -19.73
C ILE A 270 -18.40 6.49 -18.47
N MET A 271 -19.42 7.24 -18.09
CA MET A 271 -20.26 6.90 -16.94
C MET A 271 -20.96 5.55 -17.16
N ALA A 272 -21.49 5.30 -18.35
CA ALA A 272 -22.09 4.01 -18.71
C ALA A 272 -21.08 2.87 -18.61
N ALA A 273 -19.85 3.06 -19.09
CA ALA A 273 -18.76 2.07 -19.00
C ALA A 273 -18.38 1.77 -17.53
N ILE A 274 -18.33 2.79 -16.66
CA ILE A 274 -18.06 2.61 -15.22
C ILE A 274 -19.17 1.77 -14.58
N ILE A 275 -20.44 2.11 -14.83
CA ILE A 275 -21.59 1.39 -14.29
C ILE A 275 -21.64 -0.05 -14.81
N LEU A 276 -21.45 -0.26 -16.14
CA LEU A 276 -21.39 -1.58 -16.74
C LEU A 276 -20.28 -2.44 -16.14
N SER A 277 -19.10 -1.86 -15.94
CA SER A 277 -17.96 -2.55 -15.29
C SER A 277 -18.27 -2.94 -13.84
N ALA A 278 -19.01 -2.10 -13.10
CA ALA A 278 -19.50 -2.43 -11.77
C ALA A 278 -20.44 -3.63 -11.81
N CYS A 279 -21.43 -3.61 -12.70
CA CYS A 279 -22.39 -4.72 -12.89
C CYS A 279 -21.67 -6.02 -13.28
N LEU A 280 -20.76 -5.98 -14.26
CA LEU A 280 -19.97 -7.14 -14.68
C LEU A 280 -19.10 -7.69 -13.54
N SER A 281 -18.51 -6.81 -12.72
CA SER A 281 -17.76 -7.21 -11.53
C SER A 281 -18.62 -7.95 -10.51
N LEU A 282 -19.86 -7.53 -10.30
CA LEU A 282 -20.80 -8.19 -9.40
C LEU A 282 -21.24 -9.56 -9.96
N VAL A 283 -21.59 -9.63 -11.23
CA VAL A 283 -21.97 -10.89 -11.90
C VAL A 283 -20.81 -11.90 -11.86
N SER A 284 -19.61 -11.47 -12.24
CA SER A 284 -18.41 -12.34 -12.24
C SER A 284 -18.06 -12.87 -10.83
N ARG A 285 -18.39 -12.12 -9.78
CA ARG A 285 -18.24 -12.57 -8.39
C ARG A 285 -19.27 -13.62 -8.00
N GLN A 286 -20.53 -13.44 -8.38
CA GLN A 286 -21.58 -14.44 -8.15
C GLN A 286 -21.22 -15.75 -8.84
N LEU A 287 -20.79 -15.67 -10.12
CA LEU A 287 -20.33 -16.84 -10.87
C LEU A 287 -19.14 -17.55 -10.21
N ARG A 288 -18.16 -16.78 -9.68
CA ARG A 288 -17.01 -17.36 -8.94
C ARG A 288 -17.43 -18.01 -7.62
N ARG A 289 -18.39 -17.41 -6.87
CA ARG A 289 -18.94 -18.02 -5.65
C ARG A 289 -19.67 -19.31 -6.00
N PHE A 290 -20.48 -19.31 -7.05
CA PHE A 290 -21.20 -20.49 -7.52
C PHE A 290 -20.24 -21.59 -7.99
N LYS A 291 -19.18 -21.22 -8.75
CA LYS A 291 -18.14 -22.16 -9.15
C LYS A 291 -17.38 -22.76 -7.96
N ARG A 292 -17.06 -21.96 -6.94
CA ARG A 292 -16.44 -22.48 -5.70
C ARG A 292 -17.35 -23.40 -4.90
N PHE A 293 -18.66 -23.14 -4.92
CA PHE A 293 -19.65 -24.02 -4.29
C PHE A 293 -19.74 -25.36 -5.04
N LEU A 294 -19.75 -25.36 -6.36
CA LEU A 294 -19.81 -26.58 -7.18
C LEU A 294 -18.48 -27.35 -7.23
N PHE A 295 -17.37 -26.65 -7.18
CA PHE A 295 -16.03 -27.20 -7.28
C PHE A 295 -15.16 -26.65 -6.14
N PRO A 296 -15.35 -27.14 -4.90
CA PRO A 296 -14.51 -26.75 -3.78
C PRO A 296 -13.05 -27.11 -4.10
N LYS A 297 -12.14 -26.16 -3.91
CA LYS A 297 -10.71 -26.49 -4.00
C LYS A 297 -10.38 -27.52 -2.91
N PRO A 298 -9.62 -28.57 -3.21
CA PRO A 298 -9.11 -29.46 -2.16
C PRO A 298 -8.30 -28.62 -1.16
N SER A 299 -8.59 -28.78 0.13
CA SER A 299 -8.00 -28.02 1.23
C SER A 299 -6.57 -28.44 1.61
N ASN A 300 -5.90 -29.27 0.82
CA ASN A 300 -4.71 -30.03 1.23
C ASN A 300 -3.45 -29.69 0.42
N ALA A 301 -3.14 -28.41 0.19
CA ALA A 301 -1.74 -28.04 0.14
C ALA A 301 -1.33 -27.71 1.57
N GLU A 302 -0.62 -28.59 2.27
CA GLU A 302 0.03 -28.24 3.54
C GLU A 302 0.84 -26.98 3.29
N GLU A 303 0.50 -25.90 4.01
CA GLU A 303 1.20 -24.61 3.93
C GLU A 303 2.57 -24.76 4.57
N ARG A 304 3.53 -25.32 3.83
CA ARG A 304 4.87 -25.62 4.34
C ARG A 304 5.70 -24.35 4.36
N CYS A 305 6.43 -24.17 5.44
CA CYS A 305 7.38 -23.07 5.64
C CYS A 305 8.81 -23.58 5.43
N TYR A 306 9.61 -22.80 4.70
CA TYR A 306 11.06 -22.91 4.69
C TYR A 306 11.61 -21.80 5.60
N TYR A 307 12.14 -22.20 6.75
CA TYR A 307 12.62 -21.24 7.75
C TYR A 307 14.09 -20.86 7.49
N ASN A 308 14.37 -19.55 7.57
CA ASN A 308 15.68 -18.98 7.33
C ASN A 308 16.05 -18.05 8.49
N GLY A 309 16.67 -18.61 9.53
CA GLY A 309 17.08 -17.88 10.73
C GLY A 309 17.68 -18.79 11.81
N THR A 310 18.08 -18.20 12.92
CA THR A 310 18.77 -18.88 14.03
C THR A 310 17.82 -19.27 15.18
N HIS A 311 16.61 -18.69 15.26
CA HIS A 311 15.64 -18.94 16.35
C HIS A 311 14.65 -20.05 15.99
N LEU A 312 15.13 -21.16 15.44
CA LEU A 312 14.29 -22.29 14.99
C LEU A 312 13.44 -22.89 16.12
N ASP A 313 13.98 -23.03 17.33
CA ASP A 313 13.26 -23.58 18.47
C ASP A 313 12.02 -22.75 18.86
N ASP A 314 12.10 -21.42 18.78
CA ASP A 314 10.96 -20.54 19.01
C ASP A 314 9.96 -20.60 17.87
N PHE A 315 10.43 -20.72 16.62
CA PHE A 315 9.56 -20.89 15.45
C PHE A 315 8.78 -22.21 15.50
N LEU A 316 9.40 -23.32 15.93
CA LEU A 316 8.75 -24.64 16.05
C LEU A 316 7.55 -24.61 16.99
N ARG A 317 7.50 -23.72 17.98
CA ARG A 317 6.36 -23.56 18.88
C ARG A 317 5.08 -23.10 18.21
N LEU A 318 5.18 -22.49 17.01
CA LEU A 318 4.02 -22.11 16.23
C LEU A 318 3.32 -23.29 15.54
N ASN A 319 3.89 -24.51 15.65
CA ASN A 319 3.36 -25.73 15.02
C ASN A 319 3.10 -25.61 13.50
N MET A 320 3.85 -24.74 12.82
CA MET A 320 3.77 -24.60 11.37
C MET A 320 4.49 -25.78 10.68
N PRO A 321 3.91 -26.36 9.63
CA PRO A 321 4.58 -27.42 8.87
C PRO A 321 5.87 -26.92 8.24
N LEU A 322 7.00 -27.51 8.62
CA LEU A 322 8.31 -27.20 8.05
C LEU A 322 8.67 -28.12 6.88
N THR A 323 9.51 -27.60 6.00
CA THR A 323 10.20 -28.36 4.96
C THR A 323 11.64 -27.92 4.84
N GLU A 324 12.55 -28.88 4.64
CA GLU A 324 13.96 -28.61 4.29
C GLU A 324 14.14 -28.38 2.79
N ASP A 325 13.15 -28.77 1.99
CA ASP A 325 13.16 -28.62 0.54
C ASP A 325 12.46 -27.29 0.18
N ALA A 326 13.27 -26.26 -0.12
CA ALA A 326 12.80 -24.94 -0.50
C ALA A 326 11.79 -24.97 -1.68
N SER A 327 11.92 -25.93 -2.61
CA SER A 327 11.03 -26.04 -3.77
C SER A 327 9.59 -26.44 -3.40
N LYS A 328 9.38 -27.02 -2.22
CA LYS A 328 8.08 -27.46 -1.69
C LYS A 328 7.46 -26.48 -0.70
N ALA A 329 8.17 -25.40 -0.35
CA ALA A 329 7.66 -24.38 0.56
C ALA A 329 6.63 -23.49 -0.13
N LEU A 330 5.59 -23.12 0.60
CA LEU A 330 4.67 -22.06 0.23
C LEU A 330 5.19 -20.71 0.75
N TYR A 331 5.71 -20.69 1.97
CA TYR A 331 6.26 -19.50 2.61
C TYR A 331 7.76 -19.63 2.83
N PHE A 332 8.50 -18.57 2.45
CA PHE A 332 9.85 -18.36 2.90
C PHE A 332 9.82 -17.45 4.12
N VAL A 333 10.15 -18.02 5.27
CA VAL A 333 10.09 -17.35 6.56
C VAL A 333 11.48 -16.82 6.93
N TYR A 334 11.58 -15.51 7.07
CA TYR A 334 12.80 -14.82 7.47
C TYR A 334 12.70 -14.35 8.93
N ASP A 335 13.75 -14.60 9.68
CA ASP A 335 13.90 -14.14 11.05
C ASP A 335 14.33 -12.67 11.08
N THR A 336 13.50 -11.82 11.67
CA THR A 336 13.74 -10.37 11.72
C THR A 336 14.80 -9.96 12.75
N ALA A 337 15.26 -10.88 13.60
CA ALA A 337 16.37 -10.64 14.50
C ALA A 337 17.73 -10.87 13.82
N ASP A 338 17.78 -11.73 12.78
CA ASP A 338 19.01 -12.10 12.09
C ASP A 338 19.23 -11.28 10.81
N LEU A 339 18.16 -10.81 10.16
CA LEU A 339 18.21 -10.16 8.86
C LEU A 339 17.62 -8.76 8.91
N THR A 340 18.24 -7.84 8.17
CA THR A 340 17.67 -6.51 7.90
C THR A 340 16.50 -6.59 6.94
N TYR A 341 15.63 -5.59 6.94
CA TYR A 341 14.52 -5.54 5.98
C TYR A 341 15.02 -5.39 4.55
N ASP A 342 16.16 -4.73 4.34
CA ASP A 342 16.79 -4.64 3.03
C ASP A 342 17.22 -6.02 2.51
N GLU A 343 17.88 -6.83 3.34
CA GLU A 343 18.25 -8.20 2.99
C GLU A 343 17.03 -9.08 2.71
N ILE A 344 15.96 -8.99 3.53
CA ILE A 344 14.72 -9.73 3.35
C ILE A 344 14.07 -9.38 2.01
N LEU A 345 13.88 -8.09 1.71
CA LEU A 345 13.24 -7.65 0.47
C LEU A 345 14.12 -7.91 -0.76
N SER A 346 15.45 -7.82 -0.62
CA SER A 346 16.39 -8.19 -1.69
C SER A 346 16.29 -9.67 -2.04
N ARG A 347 16.29 -10.57 -1.04
CA ARG A 347 16.10 -12.02 -1.27
C ARG A 347 14.74 -12.33 -1.89
N LEU A 348 13.68 -11.67 -1.41
CA LEU A 348 12.33 -11.84 -1.94
C LEU A 348 12.23 -11.39 -3.41
N SER A 349 12.79 -10.24 -3.76
CA SER A 349 12.73 -9.70 -5.14
C SER A 349 13.54 -10.53 -6.14
N ASN A 350 14.60 -11.20 -5.68
CA ASN A 350 15.45 -12.07 -6.49
C ASN A 350 14.98 -13.53 -6.51
N SER A 351 13.86 -13.84 -5.85
CA SER A 351 13.26 -15.18 -5.86
C SER A 351 12.58 -15.50 -7.20
N ASP A 352 12.18 -16.76 -7.38
CA ASP A 352 11.40 -17.20 -8.54
C ASP A 352 9.91 -16.80 -8.49
N HIS A 353 9.51 -16.02 -7.49
CA HIS A 353 8.15 -15.54 -7.22
C HIS A 353 7.08 -16.63 -7.00
N LYS A 354 7.49 -17.86 -6.70
CA LYS A 354 6.59 -18.97 -6.36
C LYS A 354 6.26 -19.05 -4.88
N HIS A 355 7.08 -18.42 -4.06
CA HIS A 355 6.97 -18.44 -2.60
C HIS A 355 6.45 -17.11 -2.08
N TYR A 356 5.74 -17.16 -0.96
CA TYR A 356 5.25 -15.97 -0.28
C TYR A 356 6.15 -15.65 0.92
N LEU A 357 6.21 -14.37 1.26
CA LEU A 357 6.96 -13.90 2.41
C LEU A 357 6.28 -14.31 3.72
N GLY A 358 7.05 -14.85 4.64
CA GLY A 358 6.77 -14.89 6.07
C GLY A 358 7.84 -14.11 6.82
N THR A 359 7.46 -13.32 7.81
CA THR A 359 8.39 -12.62 8.71
C THR A 359 8.16 -13.11 10.13
N PHE A 360 9.19 -13.66 10.74
CA PHE A 360 9.14 -14.17 12.10
C PHE A 360 9.79 -13.20 13.08
N PHE A 361 9.07 -12.89 14.14
CA PHE A 361 9.52 -12.03 15.25
C PHE A 361 9.77 -12.93 16.48
N PRO A 362 11.03 -13.34 16.76
CA PRO A 362 11.31 -14.33 17.79
C PRO A 362 10.97 -13.85 19.21
N LYS A 363 11.16 -12.57 19.51
CA LYS A 363 10.81 -11.98 20.82
C LYS A 363 9.31 -12.05 21.11
N GLU A 364 8.51 -11.76 20.13
CA GLU A 364 7.05 -11.75 20.16
C GLU A 364 6.45 -13.15 19.95
N LYS A 365 7.22 -14.04 19.33
CA LYS A 365 6.79 -15.38 18.88
C LYS A 365 5.64 -15.31 17.88
N ILE A 366 5.74 -14.36 16.94
CA ILE A 366 4.71 -14.09 15.93
C ILE A 366 5.30 -14.32 14.55
N LEU A 367 4.58 -15.06 13.72
CA LEU A 367 4.81 -15.16 12.28
C LEU A 367 3.72 -14.37 11.55
N ILE A 368 4.13 -13.43 10.69
CA ILE A 368 3.23 -12.65 9.85
C ILE A 368 3.43 -13.05 8.39
N THR A 369 2.34 -13.42 7.73
CA THR A 369 2.25 -13.74 6.30
C THR A 369 1.15 -12.88 5.66
N ALA A 370 0.99 -12.92 4.35
CA ALA A 370 -0.15 -12.27 3.70
C ALA A 370 -1.45 -13.01 4.05
N GLY A 371 -2.35 -12.32 4.74
CA GLY A 371 -3.67 -12.82 5.13
C GLY A 371 -3.75 -13.51 6.48
N ASP A 372 -2.62 -13.95 7.07
CA ASP A 372 -2.62 -14.72 8.32
C ASP A 372 -1.51 -14.31 9.28
N VAL A 373 -1.80 -14.38 10.56
CA VAL A 373 -0.86 -14.16 11.66
C VAL A 373 -0.92 -15.35 12.62
N PHE A 374 0.23 -15.96 12.87
CA PHE A 374 0.38 -17.13 13.73
C PHE A 374 1.13 -16.75 15.02
N HIS A 375 0.61 -17.19 16.18
CA HIS A 375 1.17 -16.90 17.52
C HIS A 375 0.79 -17.98 18.53
#